data_f4519eb84d665874ee753626d635d0e7
#
_entry.id   f4519eb84d665874ee753626d635d0e7
#
_cell.length_a   1.000
_cell.length_b   1.000
_cell.length_c   1.000
_cell.angle_alpha   90.00
_cell.angle_beta   90.00
_cell.angle_gamma   90.00
#
_symmetry.space_group_name_H-M   'P 1'
#
loop_
_entity.id
_entity.type
_entity.pdbx_description
1 polymer ?
#
loop_
_entity_poly.entity_id
_entity_poly.type
_entity_poly.pdbx_seq_one_letter_code
_entity_poly.pdbx_strand_id
1 'polypeptide(L)'
;TVTYSITPTVNGGLNCTTLPAVDVVITVEPQPVIATGQVKAICSGSAVNYHVNLLPATLPSNTRFSWPLPTMSDGSVQGTTGTNVNESAAFTITDVLTNTTGANITATYLITPTVNGGLNCTTLPAVSVVITVQPQPIIVAGQAKTICSGSAVNYHVNLLPAGLPSNTRYSW
;
A
#
# COMPACT_ATOMS: atom_id res chain seq x y z
N THR A 1 29.77 -0.90 -6.45
CA THR A 1 30.92 0.02 -6.56
C THR A 1 31.61 -0.18 -7.90
N VAL A 2 32.10 0.91 -8.50
CA VAL A 2 32.96 0.91 -9.68
C VAL A 2 34.24 1.63 -9.31
N THR A 3 35.40 1.04 -9.59
CA THR A 3 36.71 1.63 -9.33
C THR A 3 37.35 2.04 -10.65
N TYR A 4 37.74 3.29 -10.74
CA TYR A 4 38.52 3.84 -11.84
C TYR A 4 39.95 4.06 -11.40
N SER A 5 40.92 3.38 -11.99
CA SER A 5 42.36 3.61 -11.77
C SER A 5 42.83 4.69 -12.73
N ILE A 6 43.07 5.88 -12.26
CA ILE A 6 43.43 7.06 -13.06
C ILE A 6 44.91 7.30 -12.98
N THR A 7 45.58 7.17 -14.12
CA THR A 7 47.03 7.48 -14.24
C THR A 7 47.18 8.83 -14.94
N PRO A 8 47.72 9.85 -14.28
CA PRO A 8 48.03 11.12 -14.95
C PRO A 8 49.25 10.99 -15.86
N THR A 9 49.16 11.55 -17.05
CA THR A 9 50.24 11.63 -18.01
C THR A 9 50.45 13.08 -18.42
N VAL A 10 51.71 13.49 -18.56
CA VAL A 10 52.04 14.80 -19.09
C VAL A 10 52.47 14.67 -20.53
N ASN A 11 51.70 15.22 -21.47
CA ASN A 11 52.02 15.26 -22.88
C ASN A 11 52.82 16.56 -23.19
N GLY A 12 54.14 16.45 -23.36
CA GLY A 12 54.97 17.54 -23.86
C GLY A 12 56.32 17.65 -23.19
N GLY A 13 57.36 17.31 -23.88
CA GLY A 13 58.68 17.92 -23.92
C GLY A 13 59.74 17.53 -22.90
N LEU A 14 59.45 17.06 -21.74
CA LEU A 14 60.41 16.57 -20.76
C LEU A 14 59.89 15.25 -20.17
N ASN A 15 60.73 14.20 -20.12
CA ASN A 15 60.42 12.91 -19.49
C ASN A 15 60.08 13.07 -18.00
N CYS A 16 58.93 13.63 -17.70
CA CYS A 16 58.40 13.62 -16.33
C CYS A 16 57.94 12.16 -16.07
N THR A 17 58.51 11.56 -15.02
CA THR A 17 58.12 10.22 -14.57
C THR A 17 56.60 10.13 -14.39
N THR A 18 56.01 9.08 -14.93
CA THR A 18 54.58 8.77 -14.76
C THR A 18 54.26 8.74 -13.24
N LEU A 19 53.32 9.57 -12.80
CA LEU A 19 52.81 9.51 -11.44
C LEU A 19 52.06 8.18 -11.21
N PRO A 20 52.06 7.66 -9.99
CA PRO A 20 51.30 6.45 -9.69
C PRO A 20 49.81 6.65 -9.97
N ALA A 21 49.17 5.59 -10.40
CA ALA A 21 47.73 5.60 -10.55
C ALA A 21 47.03 5.80 -9.21
N VAL A 22 45.95 6.54 -9.23
CA VAL A 22 45.06 6.75 -8.07
C VAL A 22 43.69 6.17 -8.37
N ASP A 23 43.20 5.36 -7.45
CA ASP A 23 41.87 4.77 -7.56
C ASP A 23 40.77 5.72 -7.09
N VAL A 24 39.81 5.95 -7.97
CA VAL A 24 38.56 6.65 -7.67
C VAL A 24 37.44 5.62 -7.55
N VAL A 25 36.90 5.46 -6.35
CA VAL A 25 35.83 4.50 -6.08
C VAL A 25 34.48 5.22 -6.08
N ILE A 26 33.58 4.78 -6.97
CA ILE A 26 32.21 5.29 -7.05
C ILE A 26 31.28 4.20 -6.53
N THR A 27 30.51 4.52 -5.49
CA THR A 27 29.46 3.65 -4.96
C THR A 27 28.13 4.07 -5.55
N VAL A 28 27.44 3.13 -6.19
CA VAL A 28 26.08 3.30 -6.69
C VAL A 28 25.15 2.61 -5.69
N GLU A 29 24.30 3.39 -5.05
CA GLU A 29 23.29 2.84 -4.14
C GLU A 29 22.05 2.37 -4.92
N PRO A 30 21.43 1.23 -4.54
CA PRO A 30 20.21 0.76 -5.18
C PRO A 30 19.06 1.71 -4.89
N GLN A 31 18.23 1.92 -5.91
CA GLN A 31 17.03 2.73 -5.81
C GLN A 31 15.86 1.85 -5.36
N PRO A 32 15.10 2.20 -4.31
CA PRO A 32 13.93 1.44 -3.90
C PRO A 32 12.82 1.56 -4.94
N VAL A 33 12.23 0.44 -5.32
CA VAL A 33 11.10 0.38 -6.24
C VAL A 33 9.95 -0.35 -5.54
N ILE A 34 8.75 0.24 -5.58
CA ILE A 34 7.53 -0.44 -5.14
C ILE A 34 7.01 -1.26 -6.31
N ALA A 35 6.76 -2.56 -6.11
CA ALA A 35 6.19 -3.40 -7.16
C ALA A 35 4.79 -2.87 -7.56
N THR A 36 4.50 -2.85 -8.85
CA THR A 36 3.19 -2.43 -9.37
C THR A 36 2.14 -3.52 -9.23
N GLY A 37 0.85 -3.18 -9.40
CA GLY A 37 -0.26 -4.14 -9.40
C GLY A 37 -0.56 -4.76 -8.04
N GLN A 38 -0.20 -4.12 -6.94
CA GLN A 38 -0.48 -4.62 -5.59
C GLN A 38 -1.95 -4.43 -5.22
N VAL A 39 -2.60 -5.54 -4.88
CA VAL A 39 -4.01 -5.56 -4.52
C VAL A 39 -4.28 -6.48 -3.33
N LYS A 40 -5.30 -6.18 -2.54
CA LYS A 40 -5.82 -7.03 -1.47
C LYS A 40 -7.33 -6.86 -1.35
N ALA A 41 -8.04 -7.93 -1.00
CA ALA A 41 -9.45 -7.86 -0.61
C ALA A 41 -9.58 -8.13 0.89
N ILE A 42 -10.46 -7.37 1.55
CA ILE A 42 -10.80 -7.52 2.96
C ILE A 42 -12.32 -7.43 3.15
N CYS A 43 -12.82 -7.97 4.24
CA CYS A 43 -14.20 -7.73 4.68
C CYS A 43 -14.32 -6.36 5.34
N SER A 44 -15.51 -5.75 5.25
CA SER A 44 -15.85 -4.53 5.98
C SER A 44 -15.58 -4.69 7.47
N GLY A 45 -14.98 -3.70 8.10
CA GLY A 45 -14.60 -3.70 9.51
C GLY A 45 -13.30 -4.45 9.83
N SER A 46 -12.64 -5.04 8.84
CA SER A 46 -11.35 -5.71 9.02
C SER A 46 -10.18 -4.75 8.83
N ALA A 47 -9.08 -5.01 9.55
CA ALA A 47 -7.83 -4.31 9.32
C ALA A 47 -7.22 -4.71 7.97
N VAL A 48 -6.63 -3.74 7.28
CA VAL A 48 -5.97 -3.96 5.99
C VAL A 48 -4.82 -4.96 6.12
N ASN A 49 -3.94 -4.80 7.12
CA ASN A 49 -2.79 -5.67 7.38
C ASN A 49 -2.07 -6.07 6.10
N TYR A 50 -1.65 -5.09 5.31
CA TYR A 50 -0.97 -5.30 4.04
C TYR A 50 0.47 -4.83 4.09
N HIS A 51 1.38 -5.77 3.87
CA HIS A 51 2.80 -5.47 3.71
C HIS A 51 3.09 -5.15 2.23
N VAL A 52 3.63 -3.97 1.97
CA VAL A 52 3.90 -3.52 0.60
C VAL A 52 5.13 -4.22 0.03
N ASN A 53 5.01 -4.78 -1.17
CA ASN A 53 6.09 -5.47 -1.85
C ASN A 53 7.08 -4.47 -2.46
N LEU A 54 8.34 -4.62 -2.09
CA LEU A 54 9.43 -3.74 -2.46
C LEU A 54 10.48 -4.46 -3.29
N LEU A 55 11.15 -3.73 -4.17
CA LEU A 55 12.25 -4.19 -4.99
C LEU A 55 13.42 -3.19 -4.93
N PRO A 56 14.69 -3.63 -4.81
CA PRO A 56 15.07 -4.99 -4.46
C PRO A 56 14.60 -5.38 -3.04
N ALA A 57 14.58 -6.67 -2.73
CA ALA A 57 14.15 -7.17 -1.42
C ALA A 57 14.96 -6.60 -0.24
N THR A 58 16.21 -6.21 -0.48
CA THR A 58 17.08 -5.52 0.47
C THR A 58 17.25 -4.07 0.05
N LEU A 59 16.64 -3.16 0.79
CA LEU A 59 16.75 -1.72 0.57
C LEU A 59 17.81 -1.10 1.48
N PRO A 60 18.38 0.06 1.10
CA PRO A 60 19.19 0.86 2.01
C PRO A 60 18.43 1.14 3.31
N SER A 61 19.12 1.09 4.45
CA SER A 61 18.51 1.28 5.78
C SER A 61 17.88 2.66 5.98
N ASN A 62 18.28 3.62 5.15
CA ASN A 62 17.76 4.99 5.12
C ASN A 62 16.54 5.17 4.18
N THR A 63 16.02 4.10 3.57
CA THR A 63 14.80 4.16 2.76
C THR A 63 13.59 4.40 3.68
N ARG A 64 12.72 5.32 3.26
CA ARG A 64 11.48 5.68 3.94
C ARG A 64 10.33 5.72 2.95
N PHE A 65 9.12 5.58 3.48
CA PHE A 65 7.88 5.57 2.70
C PHE A 65 6.88 6.54 3.30
N SER A 66 6.12 7.20 2.46
CA SER A 66 5.04 8.09 2.86
C SER A 66 3.83 7.92 1.95
N TRP A 67 2.65 8.13 2.51
CA TRP A 67 1.40 8.16 1.74
C TRP A 67 0.39 9.11 2.37
N PRO A 68 -0.39 9.83 1.55
CA PRO A 68 -1.52 10.63 2.02
C PRO A 68 -2.68 9.73 2.42
N LEU A 69 -3.79 10.33 2.84
CA LEU A 69 -5.06 9.62 2.98
C LEU A 69 -5.39 8.86 1.69
N PRO A 70 -5.82 7.59 1.79
CA PRO A 70 -6.19 6.82 0.61
C PRO A 70 -7.40 7.45 -0.09
N THR A 71 -7.41 7.36 -1.41
CA THR A 71 -8.56 7.76 -2.23
C THR A 71 -9.57 6.63 -2.23
N MET A 72 -10.81 6.92 -1.84
CA MET A 72 -11.92 5.97 -1.85
C MET A 72 -12.68 6.05 -3.17
N SER A 73 -13.08 4.91 -3.74
CA SER A 73 -13.93 4.89 -4.95
C SER A 73 -15.35 5.40 -4.67
N ASP A 74 -15.79 5.38 -3.42
CA ASP A 74 -17.06 5.89 -2.94
C ASP A 74 -16.86 6.51 -1.55
N GLY A 75 -17.42 7.68 -1.31
CA GLY A 75 -17.35 8.39 -0.03
C GLY A 75 -18.00 7.67 1.16
N SER A 76 -18.67 6.55 0.92
CA SER A 76 -19.30 5.70 1.95
C SER A 76 -18.32 4.80 2.71
N VAL A 77 -17.02 4.79 2.35
CA VAL A 77 -16.01 4.12 3.15
C VAL A 77 -15.65 5.00 4.33
N GLN A 78 -15.85 4.45 5.50
CA GLN A 78 -15.40 5.04 6.75
C GLN A 78 -14.24 4.22 7.31
N GLY A 79 -13.28 4.88 7.90
CA GLY A 79 -12.15 4.23 8.56
C GLY A 79 -11.10 5.26 8.94
N THR A 80 -10.34 4.93 9.95
CA THR A 80 -9.19 5.74 10.34
C THR A 80 -8.10 5.54 9.31
N THR A 81 -7.94 6.50 8.49
CA THR A 81 -6.85 6.55 7.54
C THR A 81 -5.92 7.65 8.02
N GLY A 82 -4.78 7.25 8.53
CA GLY A 82 -3.71 8.18 8.83
C GLY A 82 -2.93 8.51 7.56
N THR A 83 -2.46 9.74 7.45
CA THR A 83 -1.31 10.03 6.59
C THR A 83 -0.10 9.46 7.31
N ASN A 84 0.62 8.54 6.67
CA ASN A 84 1.87 8.07 7.21
C ASN A 84 3.03 8.76 6.51
N VAL A 85 3.96 9.24 7.30
CA VAL A 85 5.16 9.91 6.83
C VAL A 85 6.38 9.25 7.45
N ASN A 86 7.41 9.04 6.63
CA ASN A 86 8.72 8.58 7.09
C ASN A 86 8.75 7.14 7.65
N GLU A 87 7.87 6.25 7.17
CA GLU A 87 7.86 4.85 7.56
C GLU A 87 9.08 4.07 7.05
N SER A 88 9.53 3.08 7.83
CA SER A 88 10.65 2.21 7.45
C SER A 88 10.26 1.21 6.35
N ALA A 89 11.25 0.52 5.77
CA ALA A 89 11.02 -0.48 4.72
C ALA A 89 10.14 -1.68 5.15
N ALA A 90 9.95 -1.91 6.44
CA ALA A 90 9.13 -2.99 6.99
C ALA A 90 7.71 -2.55 7.36
N PHE A 91 7.20 -1.48 6.76
CA PHE A 91 5.88 -0.96 7.12
C PHE A 91 4.73 -1.85 6.62
N THR A 92 3.63 -1.79 7.35
CA THR A 92 2.37 -2.47 7.05
C THR A 92 1.23 -1.46 7.12
N ILE A 93 0.35 -1.46 6.12
CA ILE A 93 -0.89 -0.69 6.16
C ILE A 93 -1.85 -1.41 7.12
N THR A 94 -2.22 -0.76 8.22
CA THR A 94 -3.03 -1.38 9.30
C THR A 94 -4.42 -0.75 9.45
N ASP A 95 -4.81 0.16 8.57
CA ASP A 95 -6.10 0.84 8.62
C ASP A 95 -7.27 -0.15 8.73
N VAL A 96 -8.31 0.23 9.46
CA VAL A 96 -9.57 -0.51 9.51
C VAL A 96 -10.57 0.20 8.61
N LEU A 97 -11.05 -0.48 7.57
CA LEU A 97 -11.95 0.09 6.57
C LEU A 97 -13.35 -0.51 6.69
N THR A 98 -14.37 0.35 6.76
CA THR A 98 -15.78 -0.06 6.84
C THR A 98 -16.52 0.35 5.58
N ASN A 99 -17.11 -0.62 4.91
CA ASN A 99 -17.97 -0.43 3.75
C ASN A 99 -19.44 -0.50 4.18
N THR A 100 -20.13 0.63 4.08
CA THR A 100 -21.57 0.75 4.44
C THR A 100 -22.51 0.55 3.24
N THR A 101 -21.95 0.26 2.05
CA THR A 101 -22.73 0.00 0.82
C THR A 101 -23.00 -1.47 0.61
N GLY A 102 -23.85 -1.82 -0.37
CA GLY A 102 -24.09 -3.20 -0.79
C GLY A 102 -23.11 -3.72 -1.85
N ALA A 103 -22.19 -2.91 -2.36
CA ALA A 103 -21.24 -3.24 -3.39
C ALA A 103 -19.79 -3.22 -2.88
N ASN A 104 -18.89 -3.88 -3.59
CA ASN A 104 -17.46 -3.75 -3.32
C ASN A 104 -16.99 -2.32 -3.61
N ILE A 105 -16.20 -1.77 -2.72
CA ILE A 105 -15.57 -0.46 -2.88
C ILE A 105 -14.06 -0.60 -2.73
N THR A 106 -13.29 0.36 -3.26
CA THR A 106 -11.84 0.33 -3.19
C THR A 106 -11.27 1.53 -2.45
N ALA A 107 -10.21 1.27 -1.68
CA ALA A 107 -9.33 2.28 -1.10
C ALA A 107 -7.98 2.20 -1.82
N THR A 108 -7.52 3.31 -2.40
CA THR A 108 -6.26 3.39 -3.13
C THR A 108 -5.25 4.19 -2.34
N TYR A 109 -4.18 3.53 -1.90
CA TYR A 109 -3.03 4.12 -1.23
C TYR A 109 -1.97 4.48 -2.26
N LEU A 110 -1.56 5.73 -2.32
CA LEU A 110 -0.52 6.22 -3.22
C LEU A 110 0.79 6.34 -2.44
N ILE A 111 1.67 5.35 -2.53
CA ILE A 111 2.86 5.22 -1.71
C ILE A 111 4.08 5.77 -2.44
N THR A 112 4.77 6.72 -1.81
CA THR A 112 5.98 7.36 -2.35
C THR A 112 7.19 6.92 -1.55
N PRO A 113 8.19 6.26 -2.17
CA PRO A 113 9.46 5.96 -1.53
C PRO A 113 10.39 7.18 -1.54
N THR A 114 11.18 7.34 -0.50
CA THR A 114 12.26 8.34 -0.39
C THR A 114 13.50 7.72 0.22
N VAL A 115 14.68 8.20 -0.16
CA VAL A 115 15.94 7.81 0.45
C VAL A 115 16.45 9.01 1.25
N ASN A 116 16.54 8.88 2.57
CA ASN A 116 17.00 9.93 3.47
C ASN A 116 18.50 9.81 3.69
N GLY A 117 19.23 10.84 3.31
CA GLY A 117 20.66 11.01 3.66
C GLY A 117 21.65 10.67 2.55
N GLY A 118 22.55 11.58 2.31
CA GLY A 118 23.82 11.47 1.57
C GLY A 118 23.78 11.88 0.10
N LEU A 119 22.99 11.30 -0.69
CA LEU A 119 22.78 11.68 -2.08
C LEU A 119 21.27 11.93 -2.24
N ASN A 120 20.89 13.13 -2.66
CA ASN A 120 19.51 13.45 -3.03
C ASN A 120 19.09 12.61 -4.25
N CYS A 121 18.95 11.29 -4.05
CA CYS A 121 18.27 10.46 -5.01
C CYS A 121 16.82 10.94 -5.02
N THR A 122 16.45 11.64 -6.08
CA THR A 122 15.16 12.29 -6.27
C THR A 122 14.00 11.38 -5.92
N THR A 123 12.94 11.96 -5.38
CA THR A 123 11.66 11.30 -5.11
C THR A 123 11.26 10.37 -6.25
N LEU A 124 11.12 9.11 -5.92
CA LEU A 124 10.68 8.09 -6.87
C LEU A 124 9.20 8.24 -7.17
N PRO A 125 8.72 7.77 -8.32
CA PRO A 125 7.31 7.82 -8.63
C PRO A 125 6.50 7.06 -7.58
N ALA A 126 5.38 7.63 -7.18
CA ALA A 126 4.45 6.97 -6.29
C ALA A 126 3.77 5.78 -6.99
N VAL A 127 3.48 4.73 -6.23
CA VAL A 127 2.83 3.52 -6.72
C VAL A 127 1.54 3.26 -5.93
N SER A 128 0.48 2.87 -6.63
CA SER A 128 -0.80 2.58 -6.04
C SER A 128 -0.86 1.15 -5.46
N VAL A 129 -1.37 1.04 -4.24
CA VAL A 129 -1.82 -0.20 -3.61
C VAL A 129 -3.33 -0.13 -3.45
N VAL A 130 -4.07 -1.06 -4.03
CA VAL A 130 -5.53 -1.04 -4.07
C VAL A 130 -6.11 -2.09 -3.13
N ILE A 131 -6.90 -1.64 -2.16
CA ILE A 131 -7.61 -2.51 -1.21
C ILE A 131 -9.08 -2.54 -1.57
N THR A 132 -9.61 -3.72 -1.91
CA THR A 132 -11.04 -3.93 -2.12
C THR A 132 -11.70 -4.27 -0.79
N VAL A 133 -12.69 -3.48 -0.39
CA VAL A 133 -13.48 -3.70 0.84
C VAL A 133 -14.84 -4.26 0.47
N GLN A 134 -15.05 -5.54 0.79
CA GLN A 134 -16.30 -6.23 0.55
C GLN A 134 -17.34 -5.86 1.63
N PRO A 135 -18.62 -5.65 1.30
CA PRO A 135 -19.65 -5.38 2.28
C PRO A 135 -19.87 -6.59 3.19
N GLN A 136 -20.16 -6.32 4.47
CA GLN A 136 -20.52 -7.35 5.43
C GLN A 136 -22.03 -7.31 5.67
N PRO A 137 -22.77 -8.40 5.44
CA PRO A 137 -24.20 -8.44 5.71
C PRO A 137 -24.47 -8.40 7.22
N ILE A 138 -25.41 -7.57 7.62
CA ILE A 138 -25.88 -7.45 9.00
C ILE A 138 -27.39 -7.65 9.02
N ILE A 139 -27.86 -8.53 9.89
CA ILE A 139 -29.31 -8.68 10.16
C ILE A 139 -29.71 -7.56 11.12
N VAL A 140 -30.73 -6.78 10.75
CA VAL A 140 -31.27 -5.73 11.61
C VAL A 140 -31.83 -6.35 12.89
N ALA A 141 -31.39 -5.87 14.02
CA ALA A 141 -31.87 -6.34 15.32
C ALA A 141 -33.33 -5.93 15.59
N GLY A 142 -34.00 -6.62 16.50
CA GLY A 142 -35.35 -6.25 16.99
C GLY A 142 -36.48 -6.54 15.97
N GLN A 143 -36.26 -7.36 14.96
CA GLN A 143 -37.30 -7.73 14.01
C GLN A 143 -38.33 -8.66 14.67
N ALA A 144 -39.62 -8.32 14.55
CA ALA A 144 -40.71 -9.09 15.11
C ALA A 144 -41.88 -9.12 14.13
N LYS A 145 -42.70 -10.21 14.16
CA LYS A 145 -43.95 -10.32 13.45
C LYS A 145 -44.94 -11.08 14.31
N THR A 146 -46.16 -10.56 14.40
CA THR A 146 -47.29 -11.23 15.05
C THR A 146 -48.14 -11.90 13.97
N ILE A 147 -48.50 -13.14 14.19
CA ILE A 147 -49.39 -13.91 13.29
C ILE A 147 -50.47 -14.59 14.08
N CYS A 148 -51.61 -14.94 13.44
CA CYS A 148 -52.66 -15.76 14.02
C CYS A 148 -52.24 -17.25 14.01
N SER A 149 -52.74 -18.02 14.96
CA SER A 149 -52.54 -19.47 15.02
C SER A 149 -52.98 -20.10 13.69
N GLY A 150 -52.15 -20.98 13.15
CA GLY A 150 -52.38 -21.64 11.86
C GLY A 150 -52.01 -20.84 10.61
N SER A 151 -51.58 -19.59 10.75
CA SER A 151 -51.13 -18.77 9.62
C SER A 151 -49.67 -19.05 9.26
N ALA A 152 -49.32 -18.96 7.98
CA ALA A 152 -47.93 -19.04 7.54
C ALA A 152 -47.14 -17.81 8.00
N VAL A 153 -45.86 -17.99 8.41
CA VAL A 153 -45.00 -16.90 8.93
C VAL A 153 -44.73 -15.85 7.85
N ASN A 154 -44.42 -16.22 6.65
CA ASN A 154 -44.13 -15.31 5.51
C ASN A 154 -43.42 -14.04 5.93
N TYR A 155 -42.22 -14.16 6.57
CA TYR A 155 -41.44 -13.05 7.05
C TYR A 155 -40.20 -12.86 6.19
N HIS A 156 -39.97 -11.61 5.75
CA HIS A 156 -38.77 -11.23 5.04
C HIS A 156 -37.81 -10.55 6.04
N VAL A 157 -36.62 -11.11 6.18
CA VAL A 157 -35.59 -10.57 7.11
C VAL A 157 -35.00 -9.28 6.55
N ASN A 158 -34.99 -8.23 7.35
CA ASN A 158 -34.37 -6.97 6.98
C ASN A 158 -32.87 -7.04 7.17
N LEU A 159 -32.13 -6.65 6.14
CA LEU A 159 -30.68 -6.75 6.05
C LEU A 159 -30.05 -5.38 5.76
N LEU A 160 -28.86 -5.19 6.23
CA LEU A 160 -28.01 -4.04 5.92
C LEU A 160 -26.63 -4.52 5.44
N PRO A 161 -25.97 -3.79 4.53
CA PRO A 161 -26.55 -2.72 3.70
C PRO A 161 -27.57 -3.27 2.68
N ALA A 162 -28.47 -2.41 2.20
CA ALA A 162 -29.38 -2.79 1.12
C ALA A 162 -28.57 -3.14 -0.14
N GLY A 163 -29.01 -4.18 -0.88
CA GLY A 163 -28.35 -4.58 -2.11
C GLY A 163 -27.13 -5.50 -1.91
N LEU A 164 -27.16 -6.36 -0.91
CA LEU A 164 -26.09 -7.33 -0.64
C LEU A 164 -25.69 -8.16 -1.87
N PRO A 165 -24.42 -8.63 -1.93
CA PRO A 165 -23.96 -9.52 -3.00
C PRO A 165 -24.85 -10.74 -3.16
N SER A 166 -25.08 -11.19 -4.41
CA SER A 166 -25.95 -12.31 -4.76
C SER A 166 -25.51 -13.66 -4.16
N ASN A 167 -24.24 -13.76 -3.72
CA ASN A 167 -23.70 -14.94 -3.06
C ASN A 167 -23.89 -14.95 -1.53
N THR A 168 -24.55 -13.94 -0.94
CA THR A 168 -24.89 -13.93 0.48
C THR A 168 -25.80 -15.11 0.82
N ARG A 169 -25.50 -15.80 1.91
CA ARG A 169 -26.26 -16.97 2.39
C ARG A 169 -26.57 -16.79 3.88
N TYR A 170 -27.68 -17.36 4.31
CA TYR A 170 -28.17 -17.35 5.68
C TYR A 170 -28.49 -18.75 6.12
N SER A 171 -28.33 -19.03 7.40
CA SER A 171 -28.75 -20.27 8.05
C SER A 171 -29.55 -19.94 9.32
N TRP A 172 -30.48 -20.78 9.69
CA TRP A 172 -31.30 -20.69 10.89
C TRP A 172 -31.59 -22.05 11.51
#